data_7f9660212cb4608bfb4148768b2987a6
#
_entry.id   7f9660212cb4608bfb4148768b2987a6
#
_cell.length_a   1.000
_cell.length_b   1.000
_cell.length_c   1.000
_cell.angle_alpha   90.00
_cell.angle_beta   90.00
_cell.angle_gamma   90.00
#
_symmetry.space_group_name_H-M   'P 1'
#
loop_
_entity.id
_entity.type
_entity.pdbx_description
1 polymer ?
#
loop_
_entity_poly.entity_id
_entity_poly.type
_entity_poly.pdbx_seq_one_letter_code
_entity_poly.pdbx_strand_id
1 'polypeptide(L)'
;WKELLTGLASQMAEAMKIPNSQFRWCAAFHDESHHPHIHMVCWSADGRSGFLNKSGIASIKSALAKEIFRQDLTEIYRQQTQRRDELTQESHDVLRQLIEQMKDGSLKNPNIERLMLELSERLRHAKGKKQYGYLQAPLKSIVDAVVEELSKDPRIAAAYEQWYLLKEDALRTYKDHLPNRVPLSKQETFKRIRNMVIEEAVRLEEDNAVLSSADFPEPHENKSDMPPPADGPLDAPSPEPEEEAPP
;
A
#
# COMPACT_ATOMS: atom_id res chain seq x y z
N TRP A 1 29.04 1.26 -28.02
CA TRP A 1 29.46 0.22 -27.10
C TRP A 1 30.54 0.70 -26.12
N LYS A 2 31.56 1.44 -26.60
CA LYS A 2 32.62 1.95 -25.72
C LYS A 2 32.07 2.81 -24.59
N GLU A 3 31.17 3.75 -24.89
CA GLU A 3 30.53 4.61 -23.89
C GLU A 3 29.68 3.81 -22.88
N LEU A 4 28.92 2.83 -23.37
CA LEU A 4 28.14 1.93 -22.54
C LEU A 4 29.01 1.19 -21.53
N LEU A 5 30.08 0.53 -22.02
CA LEU A 5 31.00 -0.24 -21.16
C LEU A 5 31.74 0.67 -20.17
N THR A 6 32.16 1.87 -20.63
CA THR A 6 32.81 2.85 -19.76
C THR A 6 31.88 3.33 -18.66
N GLY A 7 30.59 3.61 -18.98
CA GLY A 7 29.59 4.01 -18.01
C GLY A 7 29.30 2.94 -16.96
N LEU A 8 29.42 1.66 -17.32
CA LEU A 8 29.16 0.53 -16.43
C LEU A 8 30.40 0.01 -15.70
N ALA A 9 31.60 0.55 -15.99
CA ALA A 9 32.87 0.04 -15.46
C ALA A 9 32.89 -0.02 -13.92
N SER A 10 32.37 1.01 -13.23
CA SER A 10 32.30 1.02 -11.76
C SER A 10 31.41 -0.07 -11.20
N GLN A 11 30.26 -0.32 -11.84
CA GLN A 11 29.33 -1.37 -11.41
C GLN A 11 29.92 -2.76 -11.65
N MET A 12 30.65 -2.95 -12.75
CA MET A 12 31.37 -4.19 -13.03
C MET A 12 32.50 -4.42 -12.01
N ALA A 13 33.26 -3.38 -11.67
CA ALA A 13 34.31 -3.44 -10.65
C ALA A 13 33.74 -3.87 -9.29
N GLU A 14 32.64 -3.26 -8.87
CA GLU A 14 31.93 -3.61 -7.63
C GLU A 14 31.46 -5.06 -7.63
N ALA A 15 30.80 -5.50 -8.71
CA ALA A 15 30.31 -6.86 -8.88
C ALA A 15 31.47 -7.90 -8.84
N MET A 16 32.64 -7.53 -9.33
CA MET A 16 33.86 -8.34 -9.33
C MET A 16 34.70 -8.18 -8.05
N LYS A 17 34.26 -7.35 -7.07
CA LYS A 17 35.00 -7.06 -5.85
C LYS A 17 36.43 -6.49 -6.12
N ILE A 18 36.57 -5.70 -7.17
CA ILE A 18 37.77 -4.98 -7.52
C ILE A 18 37.61 -3.50 -7.16
N PRO A 19 38.55 -2.89 -6.41
CA PRO A 19 38.50 -1.43 -6.18
C PRO A 19 38.53 -0.68 -7.51
N ASN A 20 37.71 0.37 -7.67
CA ASN A 20 37.63 1.13 -8.94
C ASN A 20 38.99 1.64 -9.44
N SER A 21 39.87 2.04 -8.53
CA SER A 21 41.24 2.48 -8.86
C SER A 21 42.10 1.37 -9.46
N GLN A 22 41.80 0.11 -9.18
CA GLN A 22 42.52 -1.07 -9.64
C GLN A 22 41.82 -1.77 -10.81
N PHE A 23 40.56 -1.44 -11.11
CA PHE A 23 39.84 -2.10 -12.20
C PHE A 23 40.39 -1.71 -13.56
N ARG A 24 40.74 -2.73 -14.36
CA ARG A 24 41.19 -2.60 -15.73
C ARG A 24 40.35 -3.49 -16.62
N TRP A 25 40.14 -3.03 -17.84
CA TRP A 25 39.39 -3.80 -18.81
C TRP A 25 39.82 -3.48 -20.23
N CYS A 26 39.66 -4.43 -21.13
CA CYS A 26 39.69 -4.22 -22.56
C CYS A 26 38.54 -4.98 -23.21
N ALA A 27 38.10 -4.51 -24.39
CA ALA A 27 37.03 -5.13 -25.12
C ALA A 27 37.30 -5.08 -26.64
N ALA A 28 36.93 -6.15 -27.33
CA ALA A 28 36.93 -6.25 -28.79
C ALA A 28 35.50 -6.44 -29.28
N PHE A 29 35.04 -5.62 -30.23
CA PHE A 29 33.78 -5.76 -30.92
C PHE A 29 33.97 -6.66 -32.14
N HIS A 30 33.13 -7.66 -32.27
CA HIS A 30 33.07 -8.57 -33.38
C HIS A 30 31.75 -8.35 -34.13
N ASP A 31 31.87 -7.91 -35.39
CA ASP A 31 30.74 -7.71 -36.29
C ASP A 31 30.62 -8.91 -37.22
N GLU A 32 30.27 -10.06 -36.70
CA GLU A 32 29.95 -11.22 -37.52
C GLU A 32 28.48 -11.14 -37.92
N SER A 33 28.21 -11.08 -39.20
CA SER A 33 27.00 -10.66 -39.94
C SER A 33 25.63 -11.02 -39.35
N HIS A 34 25.53 -11.98 -38.42
CA HIS A 34 24.26 -12.38 -37.79
C HIS A 34 24.28 -12.29 -36.26
N HIS A 35 25.44 -12.10 -35.63
CA HIS A 35 25.61 -12.12 -34.19
C HIS A 35 26.66 -11.10 -33.72
N PRO A 36 26.41 -9.79 -33.82
CA PRO A 36 27.33 -8.79 -33.29
C PRO A 36 27.50 -8.99 -31.78
N HIS A 37 28.73 -9.13 -31.33
CA HIS A 37 29.01 -9.37 -29.91
C HIS A 37 30.33 -8.74 -29.48
N ILE A 38 30.52 -8.66 -28.16
CA ILE A 38 31.71 -8.07 -27.55
C ILE A 38 32.38 -9.09 -26.65
N HIS A 39 33.66 -9.32 -26.86
CA HIS A 39 34.51 -9.99 -25.89
C HIS A 39 35.11 -8.94 -24.96
N MET A 40 34.90 -9.09 -23.66
CA MET A 40 35.46 -8.20 -22.66
C MET A 40 36.29 -8.98 -21.65
N VAL A 41 37.49 -8.52 -21.37
CA VAL A 41 38.36 -9.04 -20.33
C VAL A 41 38.51 -8.00 -19.24
N CYS A 42 38.30 -8.40 -18.00
CA CYS A 42 38.39 -7.54 -16.80
C CYS A 42 39.40 -8.16 -15.83
N TRP A 43 40.24 -7.31 -15.21
CA TRP A 43 41.18 -7.75 -14.20
C TRP A 43 41.51 -6.64 -13.21
N SER A 44 42.14 -7.00 -12.09
CA SER A 44 42.70 -6.04 -11.16
C SER A 44 44.16 -5.74 -11.46
N ALA A 45 44.54 -4.45 -11.46
CA ALA A 45 45.92 -4.03 -11.69
C ALA A 45 46.92 -4.51 -10.61
N ASP A 46 46.41 -4.83 -9.40
CA ASP A 46 47.23 -5.38 -8.31
C ASP A 46 47.47 -6.90 -8.43
N GLY A 47 46.80 -7.58 -9.36
CA GLY A 47 46.88 -9.02 -9.57
C GLY A 47 46.38 -9.89 -8.40
N ARG A 48 45.74 -9.28 -7.38
CA ARG A 48 45.31 -9.96 -6.15
C ARG A 48 43.83 -9.83 -5.87
N SER A 49 43.26 -8.66 -6.19
CA SER A 49 41.84 -8.38 -5.99
C SER A 49 41.03 -8.98 -7.14
N GLY A 50 39.82 -9.36 -6.85
CA GLY A 50 38.83 -9.78 -7.84
C GLY A 50 38.28 -11.18 -7.54
N PHE A 51 36.95 -11.22 -7.42
CA PHE A 51 36.19 -12.46 -7.26
C PHE A 51 34.81 -12.28 -7.86
N LEU A 52 34.49 -13.03 -8.90
CA LEU A 52 33.18 -13.00 -9.55
C LEU A 52 32.40 -14.25 -9.17
N ASN A 53 31.31 -14.05 -8.40
CA ASN A 53 30.40 -15.09 -8.03
C ASN A 53 29.08 -15.00 -8.85
N LYS A 54 28.17 -15.96 -8.63
CA LYS A 54 26.85 -15.99 -9.33
C LYS A 54 26.07 -14.69 -9.15
N SER A 55 26.10 -14.09 -7.97
CA SER A 55 25.41 -12.80 -7.70
C SER A 55 26.05 -11.66 -8.48
N GLY A 56 27.38 -11.60 -8.55
CA GLY A 56 28.11 -10.62 -9.35
C GLY A 56 27.81 -10.74 -10.85
N ILE A 57 27.75 -11.97 -11.38
CA ILE A 57 27.33 -12.22 -12.77
C ILE A 57 25.92 -11.70 -13.02
N ALA A 58 24.98 -12.01 -12.14
CA ALA A 58 23.60 -11.53 -12.26
C ALA A 58 23.51 -10.00 -12.19
N SER A 59 24.31 -9.36 -11.35
CA SER A 59 24.40 -7.90 -11.23
C SER A 59 24.90 -7.26 -12.53
N ILE A 60 25.99 -7.80 -13.12
CA ILE A 60 26.54 -7.31 -14.40
C ILE A 60 25.53 -7.49 -15.54
N LYS A 61 24.92 -8.67 -15.66
CA LYS A 61 23.85 -8.93 -16.65
C LYS A 61 22.71 -7.92 -16.52
N SER A 62 22.23 -7.70 -15.31
CA SER A 62 21.13 -6.76 -15.03
C SER A 62 21.53 -5.32 -15.39
N ALA A 63 22.75 -4.89 -15.06
CA ALA A 63 23.23 -3.54 -15.37
C ALA A 63 23.33 -3.31 -16.90
N LEU A 64 23.93 -4.27 -17.63
CA LEU A 64 24.02 -4.24 -19.09
C LEU A 64 22.64 -4.22 -19.74
N ALA A 65 21.74 -5.11 -19.35
CA ALA A 65 20.41 -5.18 -19.91
C ALA A 65 19.60 -3.88 -19.71
N LYS A 66 19.67 -3.30 -18.51
CA LYS A 66 18.99 -2.02 -18.20
C LYS A 66 19.50 -0.87 -19.07
N GLU A 67 20.80 -0.84 -19.36
CA GLU A 67 21.37 0.23 -20.18
C GLU A 67 21.09 0.03 -21.67
N ILE A 68 21.21 -1.21 -22.17
CA ILE A 68 20.94 -1.56 -23.57
C ILE A 68 19.47 -1.31 -23.91
N PHE A 69 18.55 -1.73 -23.04
CA PHE A 69 17.10 -1.64 -23.25
C PHE A 69 16.46 -0.44 -22.53
N ARG A 70 17.25 0.60 -22.23
CA ARG A 70 16.77 1.75 -21.44
C ARG A 70 15.53 2.40 -22.02
N GLN A 71 15.45 2.58 -23.34
CA GLN A 71 14.29 3.20 -23.98
C GLN A 71 13.05 2.31 -23.87
N ASP A 72 13.17 1.02 -24.15
CA ASP A 72 12.08 0.05 -24.06
C ASP A 72 11.58 -0.08 -22.60
N LEU A 73 12.51 -0.15 -21.65
CA LEU A 73 12.18 -0.18 -20.22
C LEU A 73 11.49 1.11 -19.76
N THR A 74 11.90 2.27 -20.28
CA THR A 74 11.26 3.55 -19.96
C THR A 74 9.80 3.54 -20.42
N GLU A 75 9.52 3.04 -21.63
CA GLU A 75 8.16 2.94 -22.13
C GLU A 75 7.33 1.93 -21.34
N ILE A 76 7.89 0.74 -21.03
CA ILE A 76 7.23 -0.26 -20.18
C ILE A 76 6.89 0.32 -18.80
N TYR A 77 7.81 1.04 -18.15
CA TYR A 77 7.57 1.65 -16.83
C TYR A 77 6.52 2.78 -16.89
N ARG A 78 6.50 3.54 -18.00
CA ARG A 78 5.45 4.56 -18.22
C ARG A 78 4.07 3.90 -18.30
N GLN A 79 3.93 2.86 -19.12
CA GLN A 79 2.70 2.09 -19.26
C GLN A 79 2.32 1.40 -17.95
N GLN A 80 3.27 0.81 -17.23
CA GLN A 80 3.02 0.20 -15.93
C GLN A 80 2.52 1.22 -14.90
N THR A 81 3.04 2.44 -14.93
CA THR A 81 2.57 3.53 -14.06
C THR A 81 1.13 3.90 -14.40
N GLN A 82 0.81 4.05 -15.69
CA GLN A 82 -0.54 4.34 -16.14
C GLN A 82 -1.52 3.22 -15.70
N ARG A 83 -1.17 1.96 -15.95
CA ARG A 83 -2.00 0.81 -15.55
C ARG A 83 -2.19 0.70 -14.02
N ARG A 84 -1.17 1.09 -13.24
CA ARG A 84 -1.29 1.19 -11.78
C ARG A 84 -2.33 2.22 -11.37
N ASP A 85 -2.33 3.38 -12.01
CA ASP A 85 -3.24 4.46 -11.67
C ASP A 85 -4.68 4.11 -12.12
N GLU A 86 -4.84 3.51 -13.30
CA GLU A 86 -6.12 2.97 -13.79
C GLU A 86 -6.69 1.90 -12.83
N LEU A 87 -5.87 0.92 -12.43
CA LEU A 87 -6.28 -0.11 -11.46
C LEU A 87 -6.68 0.49 -10.11
N THR A 88 -5.95 1.50 -9.65
CA THR A 88 -6.27 2.18 -8.40
C THR A 88 -7.62 2.90 -8.49
N GLN A 89 -7.90 3.57 -9.62
CA GLN A 89 -9.17 4.24 -9.85
C GLN A 89 -10.32 3.24 -9.96
N GLU A 90 -10.16 2.18 -10.77
CA GLU A 90 -11.15 1.13 -10.92
C GLU A 90 -11.50 0.46 -9.57
N SER A 91 -10.48 0.19 -8.76
CA SER A 91 -10.67 -0.36 -7.41
C SER A 91 -11.48 0.57 -6.50
N HIS A 92 -11.29 1.88 -6.64
CA HIS A 92 -12.05 2.89 -5.90
C HIS A 92 -13.52 2.91 -6.35
N ASP A 93 -13.75 2.88 -7.65
CA ASP A 93 -15.10 2.95 -8.20
C ASP A 93 -15.90 1.68 -7.87
N VAL A 94 -15.26 0.50 -7.98
CA VAL A 94 -15.86 -0.77 -7.55
C VAL A 94 -16.18 -0.76 -6.05
N LEU A 95 -15.26 -0.32 -5.22
CA LEU A 95 -15.47 -0.28 -3.76
C LEU A 95 -16.62 0.65 -3.39
N ARG A 96 -16.71 1.84 -3.99
CA ARG A 96 -17.83 2.77 -3.77
C ARG A 96 -19.16 2.16 -4.21
N GLN A 97 -19.20 1.55 -5.38
CA GLN A 97 -20.40 0.87 -5.86
C GLN A 97 -20.86 -0.23 -4.89
N LEU A 98 -19.93 -1.01 -4.34
CA LEU A 98 -20.26 -2.04 -3.36
C LEU A 98 -20.80 -1.44 -2.06
N ILE A 99 -20.24 -0.32 -1.60
CA ILE A 99 -20.72 0.37 -0.39
C ILE A 99 -22.13 0.95 -0.59
N GLU A 100 -22.43 1.53 -1.76
CA GLU A 100 -23.78 1.99 -2.09
C GLU A 100 -24.76 0.82 -2.09
N GLN A 101 -24.39 -0.33 -2.68
CA GLN A 101 -25.19 -1.55 -2.66
C GLN A 101 -25.37 -2.13 -1.23
N MET A 102 -24.40 -1.97 -0.34
CA MET A 102 -24.56 -2.31 1.07
C MET A 102 -25.63 -1.43 1.74
N LYS A 103 -25.60 -0.12 1.48
CA LYS A 103 -26.53 0.86 2.07
C LYS A 103 -27.98 0.66 1.60
N ASP A 104 -28.18 0.30 0.36
CA ASP A 104 -29.52 0.07 -0.22
C ASP A 104 -30.00 -1.40 -0.11
N GLY A 105 -29.18 -2.28 0.46
CA GLY A 105 -29.50 -3.70 0.67
C GLY A 105 -29.49 -4.55 -0.60
N SER A 106 -28.96 -4.04 -1.72
CA SER A 106 -28.90 -4.74 -3.01
C SER A 106 -27.62 -5.57 -3.21
N LEU A 107 -26.69 -5.50 -2.25
CA LEU A 107 -25.40 -6.19 -2.34
C LEU A 107 -25.57 -7.72 -2.36
N LYS A 108 -25.00 -8.35 -3.38
CA LYS A 108 -25.04 -9.82 -3.56
C LYS A 108 -23.81 -10.56 -3.02
N ASN A 109 -22.84 -9.84 -2.44
CA ASN A 109 -21.61 -10.43 -1.90
C ASN A 109 -21.57 -10.35 -0.37
N PRO A 110 -22.07 -11.37 0.35
CA PRO A 110 -22.12 -11.34 1.82
C PRO A 110 -20.74 -11.38 2.47
N ASN A 111 -19.71 -11.84 1.76
CA ASN A 111 -18.35 -11.87 2.31
C ASN A 111 -17.77 -10.47 2.45
N ILE A 112 -17.88 -9.63 1.41
CA ILE A 112 -17.32 -8.28 1.46
C ILE A 112 -18.10 -7.41 2.45
N GLU A 113 -19.42 -7.59 2.52
CA GLU A 113 -20.27 -6.91 3.49
C GLU A 113 -19.81 -7.21 4.92
N ARG A 114 -19.72 -8.50 5.27
CA ARG A 114 -19.25 -8.93 6.59
C ARG A 114 -17.87 -8.40 6.93
N LEU A 115 -16.93 -8.46 5.98
CA LEU A 115 -15.55 -7.97 6.19
C LEU A 115 -15.51 -6.45 6.38
N MET A 116 -16.30 -5.69 5.62
CA MET A 116 -16.36 -4.24 5.74
C MET A 116 -17.00 -3.80 7.06
N LEU A 117 -18.08 -4.45 7.49
CA LEU A 117 -18.71 -4.19 8.78
C LEU A 117 -17.78 -4.55 9.96
N GLU A 118 -17.10 -5.71 9.89
CA GLU A 118 -16.13 -6.11 10.90
C GLU A 118 -14.96 -5.13 10.97
N LEU A 119 -14.46 -4.68 9.82
CA LEU A 119 -13.36 -3.71 9.75
C LEU A 119 -13.79 -2.36 10.34
N SER A 120 -14.96 -1.87 9.97
CA SER A 120 -15.56 -0.62 10.45
C SER A 120 -15.66 -0.61 11.98
N GLU A 121 -16.25 -1.65 12.57
CA GLU A 121 -16.41 -1.75 14.01
C GLU A 121 -15.07 -1.81 14.75
N ARG A 122 -14.13 -2.62 14.25
CA ARG A 122 -12.79 -2.72 14.87
C ARG A 122 -11.99 -1.43 14.75
N LEU A 123 -12.14 -0.68 13.65
CA LEU A 123 -11.49 0.61 13.46
C LEU A 123 -12.03 1.68 14.40
N ARG A 124 -13.28 1.61 14.82
CA ARG A 124 -13.88 2.48 15.85
C ARG A 124 -13.10 2.43 17.16
N HIS A 125 -12.70 1.23 17.57
CA HIS A 125 -11.98 1.00 18.82
C HIS A 125 -10.46 1.13 18.67
N ALA A 126 -9.94 1.23 17.45
CA ALA A 126 -8.51 1.34 17.19
C ALA A 126 -7.99 2.74 17.50
N LYS A 127 -6.92 2.81 18.32
CA LYS A 127 -6.21 4.05 18.61
C LYS A 127 -5.13 4.35 17.57
N GLY A 128 -4.89 5.63 17.29
CA GLY A 128 -3.82 6.08 16.41
C GLY A 128 -4.25 6.30 14.96
N LYS A 129 -3.26 6.35 14.05
CA LYS A 129 -3.52 6.63 12.62
C LYS A 129 -4.20 5.46 11.92
N LYS A 130 -5.36 5.70 11.34
CA LYS A 130 -6.12 4.73 10.55
C LYS A 130 -5.55 4.63 9.12
N GLN A 131 -4.34 4.11 9.00
CA GLN A 131 -3.64 3.84 7.74
C GLN A 131 -2.96 2.49 7.82
N TYR A 132 -2.91 1.74 6.72
CA TYR A 132 -2.46 0.35 6.68
C TYR A 132 -1.11 0.12 7.36
N GLY A 133 -0.14 1.03 7.17
CA GLY A 133 1.20 0.91 7.78
C GLY A 133 1.19 0.89 9.30
N TYR A 134 0.23 1.57 9.92
CA TYR A 134 0.12 1.75 11.37
C TYR A 134 -0.85 0.77 12.05
N LEU A 135 -1.63 0.02 11.27
CA LEU A 135 -2.57 -0.94 11.83
C LEU A 135 -1.84 -2.15 12.42
N GLN A 136 -2.45 -2.74 13.43
CA GLN A 136 -2.03 -4.02 13.98
C GLN A 136 -2.32 -5.20 13.05
N ALA A 137 -1.61 -6.30 13.20
CA ALA A 137 -1.71 -7.47 12.33
C ALA A 137 -3.15 -7.99 12.11
N PRO A 138 -4.03 -8.10 13.11
CA PRO A 138 -5.42 -8.55 12.90
C PRO A 138 -6.21 -7.64 11.97
N LEU A 139 -6.07 -6.30 12.11
CA LEU A 139 -6.73 -5.34 11.23
C LEU A 139 -6.17 -5.39 9.80
N LYS A 140 -4.85 -5.53 9.66
CA LYS A 140 -4.22 -5.73 8.34
C LYS A 140 -4.77 -6.97 7.63
N SER A 141 -4.98 -8.07 8.35
CA SER A 141 -5.55 -9.28 7.78
C SER A 141 -6.96 -9.06 7.23
N ILE A 142 -7.79 -8.27 7.90
CA ILE A 142 -9.14 -7.97 7.41
C ILE A 142 -9.06 -7.07 6.17
N VAL A 143 -8.23 -6.03 6.19
CA VAL A 143 -8.01 -5.16 5.02
C VAL A 143 -7.52 -5.97 3.82
N ASP A 144 -6.55 -6.85 4.02
CA ASP A 144 -6.03 -7.74 2.97
C ASP A 144 -7.12 -8.66 2.42
N ALA A 145 -7.99 -9.20 3.30
CA ALA A 145 -9.13 -10.03 2.89
C ALA A 145 -10.16 -9.25 2.06
N VAL A 146 -10.45 -7.99 2.42
CA VAL A 146 -11.32 -7.11 1.61
C VAL A 146 -10.70 -6.87 0.22
N VAL A 147 -9.40 -6.57 0.14
CA VAL A 147 -8.72 -6.37 -1.15
C VAL A 147 -8.73 -7.65 -1.97
N GLU A 148 -8.62 -8.82 -1.34
CA GLU A 148 -8.70 -10.11 -2.02
C GLU A 148 -10.10 -10.37 -2.59
N GLU A 149 -11.17 -10.02 -1.85
CA GLU A 149 -12.54 -10.09 -2.37
C GLU A 149 -12.77 -9.08 -3.52
N LEU A 150 -12.25 -7.85 -3.42
CA LEU A 150 -12.27 -6.86 -4.50
C LEU A 150 -11.59 -7.37 -5.76
N SER A 151 -10.46 -8.08 -5.62
CA SER A 151 -9.68 -8.60 -6.75
C SER A 151 -10.43 -9.66 -7.57
N LYS A 152 -11.55 -10.20 -7.06
CA LYS A 152 -12.43 -11.13 -7.78
C LYS A 152 -13.38 -10.43 -8.75
N ASP A 153 -13.56 -9.10 -8.64
CA ASP A 153 -14.30 -8.33 -9.65
C ASP A 153 -13.56 -8.43 -11.00
N PRO A 154 -14.26 -8.82 -12.09
CA PRO A 154 -13.61 -9.01 -13.40
C PRO A 154 -12.84 -7.79 -13.91
N ARG A 155 -13.28 -6.58 -13.58
CA ARG A 155 -12.61 -5.33 -13.98
C ARG A 155 -11.26 -5.19 -13.27
N ILE A 156 -11.25 -5.39 -11.95
CA ILE A 156 -10.03 -5.34 -11.13
C ILE A 156 -9.07 -6.48 -11.51
N ALA A 157 -9.59 -7.69 -11.68
CA ALA A 157 -8.78 -8.84 -12.09
C ALA A 157 -8.09 -8.59 -13.45
N ALA A 158 -8.82 -8.08 -14.46
CA ALA A 158 -8.27 -7.78 -15.77
C ALA A 158 -7.24 -6.65 -15.71
N ALA A 159 -7.50 -5.57 -14.97
CA ALA A 159 -6.58 -4.46 -14.81
C ALA A 159 -5.29 -4.88 -14.07
N TYR A 160 -5.41 -5.73 -13.05
CA TYR A 160 -4.26 -6.29 -12.33
C TYR A 160 -3.39 -7.19 -13.22
N GLU A 161 -4.02 -8.04 -14.04
CA GLU A 161 -3.30 -8.89 -15.00
C GLU A 161 -2.51 -8.06 -15.99
N GLN A 162 -3.11 -7.01 -16.59
CA GLN A 162 -2.42 -6.12 -17.53
C GLN A 162 -1.21 -5.42 -16.89
N TRP A 163 -1.36 -4.93 -15.66
CA TRP A 163 -0.25 -4.34 -14.92
C TRP A 163 0.85 -5.36 -14.65
N TYR A 164 0.46 -6.59 -14.27
CA TYR A 164 1.42 -7.65 -13.92
C TYR A 164 2.21 -8.13 -15.13
N LEU A 165 1.59 -8.24 -16.31
CA LEU A 165 2.27 -8.57 -17.55
C LEU A 165 3.38 -7.58 -17.87
N LEU A 166 3.11 -6.27 -17.76
CA LEU A 166 4.16 -5.24 -17.96
C LEU A 166 5.29 -5.36 -16.95
N LYS A 167 4.99 -5.73 -15.70
CA LYS A 167 6.01 -6.01 -14.69
C LYS A 167 6.87 -7.21 -15.06
N GLU A 168 6.26 -8.29 -15.56
CA GLU A 168 6.98 -9.46 -16.02
C GLU A 168 7.85 -9.15 -17.24
N ASP A 169 7.36 -8.37 -18.20
CA ASP A 169 8.12 -7.96 -19.38
C ASP A 169 9.35 -7.14 -19.00
N ALA A 170 9.21 -6.17 -18.08
CA ALA A 170 10.36 -5.46 -17.53
C ALA A 170 11.36 -6.41 -16.84
N LEU A 171 10.88 -7.38 -16.07
CA LEU A 171 11.74 -8.33 -15.37
C LEU A 171 12.46 -9.28 -16.33
N ARG A 172 11.81 -9.77 -17.38
CA ARG A 172 12.38 -10.65 -18.41
C ARG A 172 13.59 -10.02 -19.11
N THR A 173 13.64 -8.69 -19.21
CA THR A 173 14.76 -7.97 -19.81
C THR A 173 16.09 -8.27 -19.10
N TYR A 174 16.07 -8.55 -17.78
CA TYR A 174 17.29 -8.69 -16.98
C TYR A 174 17.28 -9.83 -15.95
N LYS A 175 16.26 -10.69 -15.97
CA LYS A 175 16.18 -11.88 -15.11
C LYS A 175 15.87 -13.12 -15.94
N ASP A 176 16.65 -14.17 -15.71
CA ASP A 176 16.44 -15.47 -16.37
C ASP A 176 15.18 -16.19 -15.81
N HIS A 177 14.82 -15.92 -14.55
CA HIS A 177 13.65 -16.51 -13.90
C HIS A 177 12.78 -15.42 -13.26
N LEU A 178 11.50 -15.50 -13.53
CA LEU A 178 10.52 -14.60 -12.91
C LEU A 178 10.20 -15.06 -11.48
N PRO A 179 10.02 -14.12 -10.54
CA PRO A 179 9.54 -14.45 -9.22
C PRO A 179 8.07 -14.91 -9.30
N ASN A 180 7.63 -15.67 -8.29
CA ASN A 180 6.22 -16.03 -8.18
C ASN A 180 5.34 -14.79 -8.13
N ARG A 181 4.16 -14.87 -8.77
CA ARG A 181 3.17 -13.79 -8.73
C ARG A 181 2.66 -13.59 -7.31
N VAL A 182 2.52 -12.34 -6.94
CA VAL A 182 2.03 -11.92 -5.63
C VAL A 182 0.59 -11.43 -5.80
N PRO A 183 -0.37 -11.80 -4.95
CA PRO A 183 -1.74 -11.31 -5.03
C PRO A 183 -1.83 -9.80 -4.79
N LEU A 184 -2.92 -9.17 -5.29
CA LEU A 184 -3.11 -7.71 -5.21
C LEU A 184 -3.03 -7.20 -3.77
N SER A 185 -3.61 -7.93 -2.82
CA SER A 185 -3.60 -7.61 -1.38
C SER A 185 -2.19 -7.49 -0.78
N LYS A 186 -1.21 -8.21 -1.34
CA LYS A 186 0.19 -8.24 -0.86
C LYS A 186 1.15 -7.39 -1.69
N GLN A 187 0.69 -6.76 -2.76
CA GLN A 187 1.53 -5.89 -3.58
C GLN A 187 1.78 -4.55 -2.90
N GLU A 188 3.04 -4.24 -2.62
CA GLU A 188 3.42 -2.96 -2.01
C GLU A 188 3.07 -1.76 -2.89
N THR A 189 3.15 -1.92 -4.21
CA THR A 189 2.79 -0.90 -5.19
C THR A 189 1.35 -0.40 -5.01
N PHE A 190 0.43 -1.27 -4.53
CA PHE A 190 -0.99 -0.97 -4.35
C PHE A 190 -1.40 -0.69 -2.89
N LYS A 191 -0.47 -0.20 -2.08
CA LYS A 191 -0.75 0.24 -0.70
C LYS A 191 -1.90 1.26 -0.63
N ARG A 192 -2.10 2.05 -1.69
CA ARG A 192 -3.18 3.02 -1.78
C ARG A 192 -4.55 2.35 -1.75
N ILE A 193 -4.74 1.21 -2.42
CA ILE A 193 -6.01 0.46 -2.40
C ILE A 193 -6.33 0.00 -0.98
N ARG A 194 -5.33 -0.49 -0.23
CA ARG A 194 -5.51 -0.88 1.18
C ARG A 194 -5.93 0.30 2.06
N ASN A 195 -5.38 1.50 1.83
CA ASN A 195 -5.78 2.70 2.56
C ASN A 195 -7.20 3.16 2.19
N MET A 196 -7.59 3.06 0.92
CA MET A 196 -8.96 3.36 0.48
C MET A 196 -9.99 2.47 1.18
N VAL A 197 -9.73 1.17 1.31
CA VAL A 197 -10.60 0.25 2.07
C VAL A 197 -10.75 0.71 3.52
N ILE A 198 -9.67 1.18 4.15
CA ILE A 198 -9.70 1.69 5.52
C ILE A 198 -10.52 2.99 5.59
N GLU A 199 -10.32 3.91 4.66
CA GLU A 199 -11.05 5.18 4.60
C GLU A 199 -12.55 4.96 4.43
N GLU A 200 -12.96 4.05 3.55
CA GLU A 200 -14.37 3.74 3.35
C GLU A 200 -14.99 2.98 4.54
N ALA A 201 -14.23 2.11 5.22
CA ALA A 201 -14.70 1.47 6.44
C ALA A 201 -14.90 2.46 7.61
N VAL A 202 -14.07 3.51 7.68
CA VAL A 202 -14.26 4.61 8.66
C VAL A 202 -15.51 5.42 8.34
N ARG A 203 -15.77 5.72 7.05
CA ARG A 203 -16.99 6.44 6.64
C ARG A 203 -18.26 5.66 6.94
N LEU A 204 -18.25 4.34 6.72
CA LEU A 204 -19.38 3.48 7.08
C LEU A 204 -19.73 3.55 8.58
N GLU A 205 -18.73 3.66 9.44
CA GLU A 205 -18.93 3.81 10.87
C GLU A 205 -19.54 5.16 11.22
N GLU A 206 -19.05 6.25 10.62
CA GLU A 206 -19.58 7.60 10.81
C GLU A 206 -21.05 7.70 10.37
N ASP A 207 -21.40 7.14 9.21
CA ASP A 207 -22.78 7.11 8.70
C ASP A 207 -23.71 6.32 9.63
N ASN A 208 -23.28 5.16 10.15
CA ASN A 208 -24.05 4.35 11.08
C ASN A 208 -24.22 5.04 12.44
N ALA A 209 -23.22 5.76 12.92
CA ALA A 209 -23.30 6.53 14.16
C ALA A 209 -24.30 7.70 14.06
N VAL A 210 -24.36 8.37 12.91
CA VAL A 210 -25.33 9.44 12.65
C VAL A 210 -26.77 8.89 12.61
N LEU A 211 -27.00 7.76 11.94
CA LEU A 211 -28.30 7.12 11.88
C LEU A 211 -28.78 6.66 13.25
N SER A 212 -27.90 6.10 14.07
CA SER A 212 -28.26 5.66 15.43
C SER A 212 -28.54 6.82 16.41
N SER A 213 -27.94 8.00 16.17
CA SER A 213 -28.20 9.21 16.98
C SER A 213 -29.48 9.96 16.57
N ALA A 214 -29.96 9.76 15.34
CA ALA A 214 -31.18 10.40 14.84
C ALA A 214 -32.46 9.69 15.27
N ASP A 215 -32.39 8.47 15.78
CA ASP A 215 -33.53 7.61 16.12
C ASP A 215 -34.04 7.75 17.58
N PHE A 216 -33.47 8.69 18.36
CA PHE A 216 -33.98 9.07 19.67
C PHE A 216 -34.48 10.53 19.63
N PRO A 217 -35.77 10.78 19.36
CA PRO A 217 -36.39 12.06 19.75
C PRO A 217 -36.30 12.15 21.25
N GLU A 218 -35.67 13.20 21.78
CA GLU A 218 -35.75 13.53 23.21
C GLU A 218 -37.23 13.57 23.61
N PRO A 219 -37.64 12.93 24.74
CA PRO A 219 -38.96 13.09 25.25
C PRO A 219 -39.13 14.56 25.62
N HIS A 220 -39.98 15.26 24.91
CA HIS A 220 -40.46 16.57 25.33
C HIS A 220 -41.06 16.43 26.72
N GLU A 221 -40.36 16.86 27.75
CA GLU A 221 -40.94 17.14 29.06
C GLU A 221 -41.99 18.23 28.88
N ASN A 222 -43.21 17.77 28.85
CA ASN A 222 -44.40 18.60 28.92
C ASN A 222 -44.42 19.19 30.34
N LYS A 223 -43.93 20.41 30.53
CA LYS A 223 -44.16 21.18 31.74
C LYS A 223 -45.65 21.53 31.75
N SER A 224 -46.47 20.67 32.36
CA SER A 224 -47.82 20.98 32.75
C SER A 224 -47.80 22.04 33.83
N ASP A 225 -48.49 23.10 33.57
CA ASP A 225 -48.87 24.17 34.51
C ASP A 225 -49.36 23.59 35.85
N MET A 226 -48.64 23.94 36.91
CA MET A 226 -49.14 23.82 38.27
C MET A 226 -49.11 25.22 38.94
N PRO A 227 -50.22 25.71 39.48
CA PRO A 227 -50.24 27.03 40.09
C PRO A 227 -49.46 27.08 41.42
N PRO A 228 -49.03 28.28 41.87
CA PRO A 228 -48.20 28.43 43.04
C PRO A 228 -48.98 28.25 44.34
N PRO A 229 -48.40 27.63 45.39
CA PRO A 229 -48.97 27.62 46.71
C PRO A 229 -48.73 28.95 47.45
N ALA A 230 -49.73 29.37 48.20
CA ALA A 230 -49.86 30.60 48.94
C ALA A 230 -48.96 30.70 50.17
N ASP A 231 -48.68 31.95 50.55
CA ASP A 231 -47.88 32.44 51.69
C ASP A 231 -48.35 31.90 53.06
N GLY A 232 -47.37 31.77 53.96
CA GLY A 232 -47.58 31.69 55.40
C GLY A 232 -46.22 31.56 56.18
N PRO A 233 -46.07 32.19 57.34
CA PRO A 233 -44.85 32.95 57.69
C PRO A 233 -43.91 32.30 58.77
N LEU A 234 -42.67 32.85 58.75
CA LEU A 234 -41.71 33.13 59.81
C LEU A 234 -41.60 32.17 61.03
N ASP A 235 -40.43 31.63 61.31
CA ASP A 235 -39.53 32.06 62.42
C ASP A 235 -38.20 31.32 62.46
N ALA A 236 -37.19 32.10 62.87
CA ALA A 236 -35.78 31.77 63.02
C ALA A 236 -35.49 31.02 64.38
N PRO A 237 -34.27 30.80 64.85
CA PRO A 237 -32.90 30.95 64.32
C PRO A 237 -31.94 29.76 64.57
N SER A 238 -30.72 29.94 64.09
CA SER A 238 -29.49 29.18 64.25
C SER A 238 -29.11 28.79 65.70
N PRO A 239 -28.17 27.81 65.93
CA PRO A 239 -26.76 28.21 65.98
C PRO A 239 -25.73 27.22 65.32
N GLU A 240 -24.70 27.82 64.82
CA GLU A 240 -23.33 27.27 64.67
C GLU A 240 -22.63 27.23 66.06
N PRO A 241 -21.34 26.87 66.21
CA PRO A 241 -20.49 25.87 65.54
C PRO A 241 -19.79 24.95 66.55
N GLU A 242 -18.97 23.99 66.13
CA GLU A 242 -17.72 23.68 66.81
C GLU A 242 -16.75 22.89 65.87
N GLU A 243 -15.60 23.45 65.82
CA GLU A 243 -14.30 23.09 65.30
C GLU A 243 -13.71 21.94 66.14
N GLU A 244 -13.04 21.01 65.47
CA GLU A 244 -11.76 20.49 65.95
C GLU A 244 -11.07 19.65 64.90
N ALA A 245 -9.79 20.02 64.68
CA ALA A 245 -8.83 19.29 63.89
C ALA A 245 -7.83 18.59 64.83
N PRO A 246 -6.74 18.01 64.30
CA PRO A 246 -6.44 16.57 64.17
C PRO A 246 -5.47 16.06 65.26
N PRO A 247 -5.02 14.85 65.17
CA PRO A 247 -3.62 14.66 64.78
C PRO A 247 -3.42 13.73 63.56
#